data_57e39d410fd5d327a7210be94da08749
#
_entry.id   57e39d410fd5d327a7210be94da08749
#
_cell.length_a   1.000
_cell.length_b   1.000
_cell.length_c   1.000
_cell.angle_alpha   90.00
_cell.angle_beta   90.00
_cell.angle_gamma   90.00
#
_symmetry.space_group_name_H-M   'P 1'
#
loop_
_entity.id
_entity.type
_entity.pdbx_description
1 polymer ?
#
loop_
_entity_poly.entity_id
_entity_poly.type
_entity_poly.pdbx_seq_one_letter_code
_entity_poly.pdbx_strand_id
1 'polypeptide(L)'
;MGKIQELIAGTTWELISFQSEDKNGEIIYPLGKDAKGFILFTLDNRISVHIMAADRNGNTGILFLTEAEKKMAELGYHAYSGPFVIDEEAKILETHVEVSLVSSYVGSKQARKVKTEGDMLYLSNVQHPERKLVWRRLKK
;
A
#
# COMPACT_ATOMS: atom_id res chain seq x y z
N MET A 1 -5.18 12.69 20.36
CA MET A 1 -5.22 11.98 19.09
C MET A 1 -4.66 12.89 18.01
N GLY A 2 -3.84 12.36 17.12
CA GLY A 2 -3.16 13.15 16.11
C GLY A 2 -4.00 13.47 14.90
N LYS A 3 -3.54 14.43 14.09
CA LYS A 3 -4.26 14.90 12.90
C LYS A 3 -4.41 13.82 11.83
N ILE A 4 -3.37 13.04 11.59
CA ILE A 4 -3.43 11.95 10.59
C ILE A 4 -4.41 10.89 11.06
N GLN A 5 -4.32 10.51 12.33
CA GLN A 5 -5.21 9.51 12.92
C GLN A 5 -6.67 9.91 12.75
N GLU A 6 -6.99 11.16 13.07
CA GLU A 6 -8.36 11.65 12.94
C GLU A 6 -8.84 11.69 11.50
N LEU A 7 -7.96 12.06 10.58
CA LEU A 7 -8.32 12.16 9.17
C LEU A 7 -8.65 10.81 8.55
N ILE A 8 -7.92 9.76 8.90
CA ILE A 8 -8.07 8.46 8.24
C ILE A 8 -9.00 7.50 8.96
N ALA A 9 -9.25 7.69 10.27
CA ALA A 9 -10.08 6.76 11.03
C ALA A 9 -11.48 6.63 10.41
N GLY A 10 -11.89 5.39 10.15
CA GLY A 10 -13.21 5.10 9.60
C GLY A 10 -13.40 5.49 8.14
N THR A 11 -12.32 5.61 7.38
CA THR A 11 -12.39 6.04 5.97
C THR A 11 -11.96 4.93 5.02
N THR A 12 -12.40 5.07 3.76
CA THR A 12 -12.04 4.16 2.68
C THR A 12 -11.46 4.98 1.54
N TRP A 13 -10.41 4.46 0.92
CA TRP A 13 -9.69 5.13 -0.17
C TRP A 13 -9.56 4.19 -1.34
N GLU A 14 -9.66 4.72 -2.56
CA GLU A 14 -9.45 3.92 -3.77
C GLU A 14 -8.07 4.21 -4.36
N LEU A 15 -7.46 3.19 -4.94
CA LEU A 15 -6.13 3.31 -5.53
C LEU A 15 -6.17 4.14 -6.81
N ILE A 16 -5.26 5.11 -6.90
CA ILE A 16 -5.02 5.90 -8.11
C ILE A 16 -3.81 5.34 -8.84
N SER A 17 -2.72 5.07 -8.12
CA SER A 17 -1.52 4.49 -8.74
C SER A 17 -0.67 3.75 -7.72
N PHE A 18 0.02 2.72 -8.21
CA PHE A 18 1.03 1.99 -7.45
C PHE A 18 2.26 1.88 -8.34
N GLN A 19 3.32 2.57 -7.98
CA GLN A 19 4.56 2.54 -8.75
C GLN A 19 5.74 2.12 -7.89
N SER A 20 6.77 1.61 -8.54
CA SER A 20 8.03 1.25 -7.93
C SER A 20 9.14 1.55 -8.95
N GLU A 21 10.33 1.02 -8.72
CA GLU A 21 11.44 1.11 -9.67
C GLU A 21 12.05 -0.28 -9.82
N ASP A 22 12.52 -0.56 -11.03
CA ASP A 22 13.21 -1.82 -11.29
C ASP A 22 14.68 -1.73 -10.87
N LYS A 23 15.45 -2.78 -11.13
CA LYS A 23 16.86 -2.83 -10.75
C LYS A 23 17.72 -1.77 -11.46
N ASN A 24 17.20 -1.21 -12.56
CA ASN A 24 17.88 -0.17 -13.33
C ASN A 24 17.41 1.24 -12.96
N GLY A 25 16.52 1.36 -11.96
CA GLY A 25 15.99 2.64 -11.51
C GLY A 25 14.87 3.19 -12.37
N GLU A 26 14.33 2.42 -13.30
CA GLU A 26 13.22 2.84 -14.13
C GLU A 26 11.89 2.63 -13.44
N ILE A 27 10.95 3.58 -13.64
CA ILE A 27 9.63 3.49 -13.03
C ILE A 27 8.87 2.32 -13.62
N ILE A 28 8.33 1.48 -12.75
CA ILE A 28 7.49 0.35 -13.12
C ILE A 28 6.19 0.40 -12.33
N TYR A 29 5.21 -0.35 -12.81
CA TYR A 29 3.93 -0.49 -12.14
C TYR A 29 3.74 -1.98 -11.85
N PRO A 30 4.08 -2.44 -10.62
CA PRO A 30 4.11 -3.87 -10.31
C PRO A 30 2.80 -4.62 -10.60
N LEU A 31 1.67 -3.94 -10.48
CA LEU A 31 0.36 -4.52 -10.78
C LEU A 31 -0.31 -3.85 -11.98
N GLY A 32 0.48 -3.08 -12.79
CA GLY A 32 -0.01 -2.39 -13.98
C GLY A 32 -0.52 -0.99 -13.68
N LYS A 33 -0.59 -0.16 -14.72
CA LYS A 33 -1.08 1.22 -14.59
C LYS A 33 -2.55 1.30 -14.24
N ASP A 34 -3.31 0.26 -14.59
CA ASP A 34 -4.75 0.21 -14.37
C ASP A 34 -5.13 -0.64 -13.18
N ALA A 35 -4.19 -0.87 -12.26
CA ALA A 35 -4.46 -1.62 -11.04
C ALA A 35 -5.59 -0.94 -10.24
N LYS A 36 -6.42 -1.76 -9.61
CA LYS A 36 -7.52 -1.30 -8.78
C LYS A 36 -7.29 -1.76 -7.36
N GLY A 37 -7.75 -0.97 -6.41
CA GLY A 37 -7.61 -1.37 -5.04
C GLY A 37 -8.29 -0.43 -4.08
N PHE A 38 -8.35 -0.88 -2.84
CA PHE A 38 -8.94 -0.11 -1.76
C PHE A 38 -8.11 -0.28 -0.50
N ILE A 39 -8.08 0.78 0.27
CA ILE A 39 -7.53 0.75 1.62
C ILE A 39 -8.65 1.19 2.56
N LEU A 40 -8.88 0.40 3.60
CA LEU A 40 -9.91 0.64 4.58
C LEU A 40 -9.27 0.83 5.94
N PHE A 41 -9.62 1.92 6.61
CA PHE A 41 -9.20 2.17 7.98
C PHE A 41 -10.43 2.08 8.89
N THR A 42 -10.36 1.24 9.90
CA THR A 42 -11.47 1.12 10.85
C THR A 42 -11.33 2.16 11.97
N LEU A 43 -12.42 2.36 12.70
CA LEU A 43 -12.41 3.26 13.85
C LEU A 43 -11.54 2.74 15.00
N ASP A 44 -11.33 1.43 15.06
CA ASP A 44 -10.54 0.80 16.10
C ASP A 44 -9.10 0.50 15.67
N ASN A 45 -8.58 1.29 14.73
CA ASN A 45 -7.17 1.31 14.34
C ASN A 45 -6.70 0.02 13.66
N ARG A 46 -7.50 -0.47 12.74
CA ARG A 46 -7.10 -1.56 11.86
C ARG A 46 -7.12 -1.10 10.42
N ILE A 47 -6.21 -1.66 9.62
CA ILE A 47 -6.09 -1.34 8.20
C ILE A 47 -6.26 -2.61 7.38
N SER A 48 -6.93 -2.49 6.24
CA SER A 48 -7.02 -3.58 5.27
C SER A 48 -6.72 -3.02 3.89
N VAL A 49 -5.77 -3.65 3.20
CA VAL A 49 -5.30 -3.19 1.89
C VAL A 49 -5.53 -4.28 0.87
N HIS A 50 -6.13 -3.90 -0.26
CA HIS A 50 -6.37 -4.80 -1.39
C HIS A 50 -6.00 -4.10 -2.68
N ILE A 51 -5.10 -4.68 -3.45
CA ILE A 51 -4.69 -4.16 -4.75
C ILE A 51 -4.73 -5.29 -5.76
N MET A 52 -5.43 -5.07 -6.87
CA MET A 52 -5.60 -6.09 -7.90
C MET A 52 -5.13 -5.56 -9.25
N ALA A 53 -4.36 -6.36 -9.97
CA ALA A 53 -3.95 -6.02 -11.32
C ALA A 53 -5.17 -6.08 -12.25
N ALA A 54 -5.21 -5.18 -13.22
CA ALA A 54 -6.27 -5.21 -14.24
C ALA A 54 -6.16 -6.49 -15.07
N ASP A 55 -4.94 -6.94 -15.32
CA ASP A 55 -4.66 -8.20 -16.01
C ASP A 55 -3.93 -9.13 -15.03
N ARG A 56 -4.59 -10.20 -14.64
CA ARG A 56 -4.10 -11.11 -13.61
C ARG A 56 -3.35 -12.33 -14.16
N ASN A 57 -2.79 -12.24 -15.36
CA ASN A 57 -2.01 -13.36 -15.88
C ASN A 57 -0.64 -13.50 -15.20
N GLY A 58 -0.22 -12.50 -14.43
CA GLY A 58 0.94 -12.62 -13.55
C GLY A 58 2.31 -12.53 -14.19
N ASN A 59 2.38 -12.41 -15.51
CA ASN A 59 3.68 -12.37 -16.19
C ASN A 59 3.92 -10.99 -16.79
N THR A 60 4.73 -10.19 -16.12
CA THR A 60 5.02 -8.83 -16.55
C THR A 60 6.34 -8.69 -17.28
N GLY A 61 7.25 -9.67 -17.14
CA GLY A 61 8.60 -9.58 -17.69
C GLY A 61 9.47 -8.51 -17.05
N ILE A 62 9.05 -7.96 -15.93
CA ILE A 62 9.74 -6.86 -15.24
C ILE A 62 10.68 -7.42 -14.17
N LEU A 63 11.82 -6.74 -13.98
CA LEU A 63 12.77 -7.09 -12.93
C LEU A 63 12.39 -6.39 -11.64
N PHE A 64 12.00 -7.14 -10.63
CA PHE A 64 11.55 -6.60 -9.35
C PHE A 64 12.69 -6.55 -8.34
N LEU A 65 12.58 -5.59 -7.39
CA LEU A 65 13.60 -5.40 -6.36
C LEU A 65 13.49 -6.43 -5.23
N THR A 66 12.26 -6.88 -4.91
CA THR A 66 12.05 -7.77 -3.77
C THR A 66 11.25 -9.00 -4.16
N GLU A 67 11.40 -10.05 -3.37
CA GLU A 67 10.61 -11.27 -3.55
C GLU A 67 9.12 -11.00 -3.32
N ALA A 68 8.78 -10.07 -2.42
CA ALA A 68 7.39 -9.71 -2.18
C ALA A 68 6.76 -9.08 -3.42
N GLU A 69 7.49 -8.16 -4.08
CA GLU A 69 7.00 -7.55 -5.32
C GLU A 69 6.82 -8.58 -6.43
N LYS A 70 7.79 -9.49 -6.55
CA LYS A 70 7.71 -10.56 -7.53
C LYS A 70 6.48 -11.44 -7.29
N LYS A 71 6.23 -11.78 -6.04
CA LYS A 71 5.09 -12.61 -5.67
C LYS A 71 3.77 -11.91 -5.96
N MET A 72 3.67 -10.62 -5.62
CA MET A 72 2.50 -9.81 -5.94
C MET A 72 2.22 -9.78 -7.44
N ALA A 73 3.27 -9.57 -8.23
CA ALA A 73 3.13 -9.51 -9.68
C ALA A 73 2.69 -10.84 -10.27
N GLU A 74 3.27 -11.96 -9.79
CA GLU A 74 2.91 -13.29 -10.24
C GLU A 74 1.45 -13.62 -9.95
N LEU A 75 0.96 -13.22 -8.78
CA LEU A 75 -0.42 -13.48 -8.36
C LEU A 75 -1.40 -12.46 -8.93
N GLY A 76 -0.91 -11.30 -9.35
CA GLY A 76 -1.76 -10.20 -9.82
C GLY A 76 -2.61 -9.60 -8.72
N TYR A 77 -2.17 -9.74 -7.45
CA TYR A 77 -2.95 -9.29 -6.31
C TYR A 77 -2.04 -9.10 -5.11
N HIS A 78 -2.37 -8.11 -4.28
CA HIS A 78 -1.72 -7.92 -2.98
C HIS A 78 -2.79 -7.61 -1.95
N ALA A 79 -2.67 -8.24 -0.79
CA ALA A 79 -3.60 -8.00 0.31
C ALA A 79 -2.92 -8.24 1.64
N TYR A 80 -3.16 -7.35 2.58
CA TYR A 80 -2.74 -7.57 3.96
C TYR A 80 -3.63 -6.77 4.89
N SER A 81 -3.64 -7.17 6.15
CA SER A 81 -4.49 -6.55 7.15
C SER A 81 -3.89 -6.75 8.55
N GLY A 82 -4.19 -5.82 9.43
CA GLY A 82 -3.77 -5.88 10.82
C GLY A 82 -3.96 -4.54 11.53
N PRO A 83 -3.60 -4.47 12.80
CA PRO A 83 -3.66 -3.19 13.52
C PRO A 83 -2.54 -2.27 13.06
N PHE A 84 -2.78 -0.96 13.19
CA PHE A 84 -1.77 0.02 12.85
C PHE A 84 -1.61 1.06 13.95
N VAL A 85 -0.45 1.71 13.95
CA VAL A 85 -0.17 2.88 14.79
C VAL A 85 0.41 3.98 13.91
N ILE A 86 0.20 5.24 14.32
CA ILE A 86 0.73 6.39 13.60
C ILE A 86 1.65 7.19 14.49
N ASP A 87 2.85 7.46 13.98
CA ASP A 87 3.76 8.43 14.55
C ASP A 87 3.47 9.77 13.85
N GLU A 88 2.76 10.65 14.53
CA GLU A 88 2.31 11.91 13.95
C GLU A 88 3.47 12.85 13.64
N GLU A 89 4.51 12.82 14.47
CA GLU A 89 5.67 13.67 14.28
C GLU A 89 6.49 13.23 13.06
N ALA A 90 6.78 11.93 12.97
CA ALA A 90 7.52 11.37 11.84
C ALA A 90 6.64 11.18 10.61
N LYS A 91 5.32 11.23 10.76
CA LYS A 91 4.34 10.98 9.70
C LYS A 91 4.52 9.59 9.12
N ILE A 92 4.59 8.61 10.00
CA ILE A 92 4.75 7.21 9.61
C ILE A 92 3.56 6.40 10.16
N LEU A 93 2.97 5.61 9.26
CA LEU A 93 1.96 4.63 9.59
C LEU A 93 2.63 3.27 9.59
N GLU A 94 2.54 2.54 10.70
CA GLU A 94 3.13 1.21 10.79
C GLU A 94 2.03 0.18 11.02
N THR A 95 1.93 -0.78 10.10
CA THR A 95 0.98 -1.88 10.19
C THR A 95 1.67 -3.11 10.73
N HIS A 96 1.05 -3.74 11.73
CA HIS A 96 1.47 -5.07 12.20
C HIS A 96 0.62 -6.08 11.44
N VAL A 97 1.22 -6.73 10.45
CA VAL A 97 0.49 -7.59 9.53
C VAL A 97 0.11 -8.91 10.20
N GLU A 98 -1.18 -9.18 10.30
CA GLU A 98 -1.69 -10.43 10.88
C GLU A 98 -2.07 -11.43 9.82
N VAL A 99 -2.60 -10.95 8.69
CA VAL A 99 -2.95 -11.79 7.55
C VAL A 99 -2.44 -11.13 6.28
N SER A 100 -2.00 -11.93 5.33
CA SER A 100 -1.50 -11.41 4.05
C SER A 100 -1.52 -12.49 2.99
N LEU A 101 -1.74 -12.05 1.74
CA LEU A 101 -1.61 -12.93 0.59
C LEU A 101 -0.15 -13.37 0.41
N VAL A 102 0.79 -12.46 0.71
CA VAL A 102 2.22 -12.77 0.65
C VAL A 102 2.66 -13.30 2.01
N SER A 103 3.02 -14.58 2.07
CA SER A 103 3.30 -15.25 3.34
C SER A 103 4.41 -14.57 4.16
N SER A 104 5.42 -14.02 3.49
CA SER A 104 6.53 -13.35 4.18
C SER A 104 6.12 -12.08 4.89
N TYR A 105 4.95 -11.51 4.58
CA TYR A 105 4.43 -10.33 5.27
C TYR A 105 3.82 -10.67 6.63
N VAL A 106 3.33 -11.90 6.81
CA VAL A 106 2.65 -12.25 8.05
C VAL A 106 3.62 -12.13 9.22
N GLY A 107 3.20 -11.40 10.26
CA GLY A 107 4.03 -11.12 11.43
C GLY A 107 5.01 -9.98 11.24
N SER A 108 5.06 -9.36 10.07
CA SER A 108 5.98 -8.24 9.81
C SER A 108 5.35 -6.91 10.20
N LYS A 109 6.21 -5.89 10.30
CA LYS A 109 5.79 -4.51 10.48
C LYS A 109 6.05 -3.78 9.17
N GLN A 110 5.00 -3.19 8.61
CA GLN A 110 5.11 -2.46 7.35
C GLN A 110 4.96 -0.97 7.61
N ALA A 111 6.06 -0.25 7.50
CA ALA A 111 6.10 1.18 7.76
C ALA A 111 5.95 1.98 6.46
N ARG A 112 5.06 2.96 6.47
CA ARG A 112 4.78 3.81 5.32
C ARG A 112 4.84 5.27 5.72
N LYS A 113 5.55 6.06 4.92
CA LYS A 113 5.52 7.51 5.05
C LYS A 113 4.17 8.00 4.57
N VAL A 114 3.54 8.91 5.32
CA VAL A 114 2.18 9.39 5.03
C VAL A 114 2.23 10.87 4.68
N LYS A 115 1.54 11.22 3.60
CA LYS A 115 1.26 12.61 3.26
C LYS A 115 -0.20 12.70 2.84
N THR A 116 -0.91 13.71 3.34
CA THR A 116 -2.30 13.94 2.96
C THR A 116 -2.42 15.32 2.33
N GLU A 117 -3.29 15.43 1.34
CA GLU A 117 -3.51 16.69 0.64
C GLU A 117 -4.91 16.66 0.04
N GLY A 118 -5.86 17.38 0.68
CA GLY A 118 -7.26 17.33 0.28
C GLY A 118 -7.81 15.91 0.39
N ASP A 119 -8.36 15.39 -0.68
CA ASP A 119 -8.91 14.04 -0.75
C ASP A 119 -7.86 12.98 -1.13
N MET A 120 -6.57 13.36 -1.16
CA MET A 120 -5.51 12.46 -1.59
C MET A 120 -4.67 11.99 -0.41
N LEU A 121 -4.28 10.73 -0.48
CA LEU A 121 -3.40 10.08 0.48
C LEU A 121 -2.22 9.51 -0.28
N TYR A 122 -1.01 9.88 0.15
CA TYR A 122 0.24 9.42 -0.47
C TYR A 122 0.96 8.54 0.54
N LEU A 123 1.22 7.30 0.17
CA LEU A 123 1.96 6.37 1.01
C LEU A 123 3.20 5.91 0.26
N SER A 124 4.35 5.94 0.94
CA SER A 124 5.58 5.40 0.38
C SER A 124 6.22 4.47 1.39
N ASN A 125 6.93 3.46 0.86
CA ASN A 125 7.62 2.50 1.72
C ASN A 125 8.83 3.19 2.36
N VAL A 126 8.98 3.08 3.67
CA VAL A 126 10.07 3.74 4.39
C VAL A 126 11.42 3.17 3.97
N GLN A 127 11.52 1.84 3.79
CA GLN A 127 12.76 1.18 3.38
C GLN A 127 13.02 1.26 1.89
N HIS A 128 11.96 1.40 1.09
CA HIS A 128 12.03 1.49 -0.37
C HIS A 128 11.20 2.67 -0.83
N PRO A 129 11.74 3.92 -0.68
CA PRO A 129 10.96 5.14 -0.99
C PRO A 129 10.48 5.23 -2.44
N GLU A 130 11.11 4.50 -3.35
CA GLU A 130 10.69 4.45 -4.76
C GLU A 130 9.34 3.75 -4.91
N ARG A 131 8.91 2.97 -3.94
CA ARG A 131 7.60 2.29 -3.95
C ARG A 131 6.55 3.25 -3.39
N LYS A 132 5.70 3.77 -4.27
CA LYS A 132 4.76 4.85 -3.96
C LYS A 132 3.35 4.47 -4.36
N LEU A 133 2.41 4.71 -3.46
CA LEU A 133 1.00 4.49 -3.72
C LEU A 133 0.24 5.79 -3.52
N VAL A 134 -0.67 6.07 -4.43
CA VAL A 134 -1.54 7.25 -4.35
C VAL A 134 -2.97 6.77 -4.27
N TRP A 135 -3.71 7.32 -3.32
CA TRP A 135 -5.08 6.94 -3.02
C TRP A 135 -5.97 8.16 -2.98
N ARG A 136 -7.23 8.00 -3.35
CA ARG A 136 -8.24 9.05 -3.27
C ARG A 136 -9.36 8.61 -2.33
N ARG A 137 -9.76 9.51 -1.44
CA ARG A 137 -10.81 9.22 -0.47
C ARG A 137 -12.15 9.00 -1.17
N LEU A 138 -12.84 7.93 -0.78
CA LEU A 138 -14.20 7.69 -1.23
C LEU A 138 -15.16 8.49 -0.35
N LYS A 139 -16.09 9.18 -0.97
CA LYS A 139 -17.11 9.95 -0.27
C LYS A 139 -18.37 9.12 -0.13
N LYS A 140 -19.03 9.29 0.98
CA LYS A 140 -20.30 8.61 1.21
C LYS A 140 -21.38 9.20 0.31
#